data_cafaa977a44f406642b342aba4047264
#
_entry.id   cafaa977a44f406642b342aba4047264
#
_cell.length_a   1.000
_cell.length_b   1.000
_cell.length_c   1.000
_cell.angle_alpha   90.00
_cell.angle_beta   90.00
_cell.angle_gamma   90.00
#
_symmetry.space_group_name_H-M   'P 1'
#
loop_
_entity.id
_entity.type
_entity.pdbx_description
1 polymer ?
#
loop_
_entity_poly.entity_id
_entity_poly.type
_entity_poly.pdbx_seq_one_letter_code
_entity_poly.pdbx_strand_id
1 'polypeptide(L)'
;MSGYIKELRKQIGHQTIIQCAASIICMDEDKRVLLGLRSDNHCWGYSGGSIEIDEKVEDCAKRELYEEMGLIAQELELFYINSGIETHYIYPNGDEVCNVEIIYLCKKWQGEPQNSDGEMEELRFFDLKEINLDQISPPIRPVVRKLMDEANSL
;
A
#
# COMPACT_ATOMS: atom_id res chain seq x y z
N MET A 1 -2.22 -4.64 -10.83
CA MET A 1 -1.99 -6.01 -10.30
C MET A 1 -0.79 -6.61 -10.99
N SER A 2 0.07 -7.25 -10.25
CA SER A 2 1.27 -7.88 -10.78
C SER A 2 0.93 -9.08 -11.68
N GLY A 3 1.77 -9.33 -12.69
CA GLY A 3 1.57 -10.43 -13.63
C GLY A 3 1.59 -11.80 -12.97
N TYR A 4 2.46 -12.00 -11.98
CA TYR A 4 2.56 -13.26 -11.24
C TYR A 4 1.26 -13.65 -10.56
N ILE A 5 0.67 -12.76 -9.77
CA ILE A 5 -0.58 -13.05 -9.05
C ILE A 5 -1.73 -13.28 -10.03
N LYS A 6 -1.80 -12.49 -11.08
CA LYS A 6 -2.82 -12.63 -12.11
C LYS A 6 -2.78 -14.01 -12.78
N GLU A 7 -1.57 -14.47 -13.13
CA GLU A 7 -1.39 -15.79 -13.74
C GLU A 7 -1.70 -16.92 -12.74
N LEU A 8 -1.26 -16.77 -11.49
CA LEU A 8 -1.55 -17.74 -10.42
C LEU A 8 -3.06 -17.90 -10.24
N ARG A 9 -3.80 -16.77 -10.20
CA ARG A 9 -5.26 -16.78 -10.02
C ARG A 9 -6.00 -17.51 -11.12
N LYS A 10 -5.49 -17.53 -12.33
CA LYS A 10 -6.07 -18.33 -13.43
C LYS A 10 -6.07 -19.82 -13.11
N GLN A 11 -5.11 -20.29 -12.32
CA GLN A 11 -4.96 -21.70 -11.98
C GLN A 11 -5.71 -22.08 -10.70
N ILE A 12 -5.74 -21.19 -9.69
CA ILE A 12 -6.27 -21.51 -8.37
C ILE A 12 -7.62 -20.81 -8.06
N GLY A 13 -8.06 -19.89 -8.91
CA GLY A 13 -9.28 -19.13 -8.67
C GLY A 13 -9.15 -18.22 -7.43
N HIS A 14 -10.19 -18.23 -6.59
CA HIS A 14 -10.27 -17.35 -5.42
C HIS A 14 -9.70 -17.97 -4.13
N GLN A 15 -9.03 -19.12 -4.21
CA GLN A 15 -8.49 -19.77 -3.02
C GLN A 15 -7.58 -18.82 -2.24
N THR A 16 -7.62 -18.94 -0.91
CA THR A 16 -6.76 -18.14 -0.03
C THR A 16 -5.29 -18.42 -0.30
N ILE A 17 -4.51 -17.37 -0.51
CA ILE A 17 -3.05 -17.48 -0.68
C ILE A 17 -2.34 -16.55 0.31
N ILE A 18 -1.12 -16.92 0.67
CA ILE A 18 -0.21 -16.01 1.33
C ILE A 18 0.43 -15.18 0.22
N GLN A 19 0.15 -13.88 0.21
CA GLN A 19 0.62 -12.97 -0.83
C GLN A 19 1.66 -12.04 -0.25
N CYS A 20 2.85 -12.02 -0.86
CA CYS A 20 3.90 -11.10 -0.46
C CYS A 20 3.74 -9.79 -1.24
N ALA A 21 3.70 -8.68 -0.51
CA ALA A 21 3.52 -7.35 -1.08
C ALA A 21 4.52 -6.36 -0.49
N ALA A 22 4.79 -5.30 -1.24
CA ALA A 22 5.65 -4.22 -0.79
C ALA A 22 4.95 -2.88 -0.99
N SER A 23 5.10 -1.99 -0.01
CA SER A 23 4.36 -0.73 0.03
C SER A 23 5.26 0.43 0.45
N ILE A 24 4.86 1.64 0.03
CA ILE A 24 5.53 2.88 0.43
C ILE A 24 4.49 3.84 1.00
N ILE A 25 4.82 4.44 2.14
CA ILE A 25 4.08 5.55 2.71
C ILE A 25 4.93 6.81 2.51
N CYS A 26 4.46 7.73 1.69
CA CYS A 26 5.09 9.03 1.51
C CYS A 26 4.63 9.97 2.61
N MET A 27 5.58 10.51 3.36
CA MET A 27 5.32 11.44 4.46
C MET A 27 6.02 12.76 4.19
N ASP A 28 5.28 13.87 4.24
CA ASP A 28 5.84 15.20 4.05
C ASP A 28 6.43 15.77 5.35
N GLU A 29 6.97 17.00 5.26
CA GLU A 29 7.60 17.69 6.40
C GLU A 29 6.65 18.01 7.53
N ASP A 30 5.36 18.12 7.24
CA ASP A 30 4.30 18.37 8.24
C ASP A 30 3.73 17.06 8.80
N LYS A 31 4.38 15.94 8.52
CA LYS A 31 3.95 14.59 8.93
C LYS A 31 2.57 14.21 8.42
N ARG A 32 2.22 14.69 7.23
CA ARG A 32 1.04 14.25 6.51
C ARG A 32 1.44 13.12 5.58
N VAL A 33 0.58 12.13 5.43
CA VAL A 33 0.83 10.96 4.60
C VAL A 33 -0.05 10.98 3.36
N LEU A 34 0.52 10.55 2.24
CA LEU A 34 -0.19 10.47 0.97
C LEU A 34 -1.01 9.18 0.91
N LEU A 35 -2.31 9.34 0.77
CA LEU A 35 -3.23 8.22 0.58
C LEU A 35 -4.03 8.41 -0.69
N GLY A 36 -4.45 7.29 -1.27
CA GLY A 36 -5.33 7.26 -2.43
C GLY A 36 -6.67 6.61 -2.09
N LEU A 37 -7.74 7.14 -2.65
CA LEU A 37 -9.06 6.55 -2.55
C LEU A 37 -9.17 5.41 -3.57
N ARG A 38 -9.27 4.19 -3.10
CA ARG A 38 -9.30 2.99 -3.95
C ARG A 38 -10.62 2.90 -4.71
N SER A 39 -10.53 2.62 -6.00
CA SER A 39 -11.70 2.42 -6.87
C SER A 39 -12.47 1.14 -6.52
N ASP A 40 -11.78 0.10 -6.02
CA ASP A 40 -12.38 -1.21 -5.78
C ASP A 40 -13.25 -1.28 -4.52
N ASN A 41 -12.82 -0.69 -3.42
CA ASN A 41 -13.54 -0.76 -2.15
C ASN A 41 -13.92 0.59 -1.55
N HIS A 42 -13.60 1.69 -2.24
CA HIS A 42 -13.86 3.08 -1.80
C HIS A 42 -13.26 3.40 -0.42
N CYS A 43 -12.14 2.77 -0.09
CA CYS A 43 -11.36 3.05 1.11
C CYS A 43 -10.04 3.71 0.75
N TRP A 44 -9.48 4.44 1.70
CA TRP A 44 -8.18 5.08 1.53
C TRP A 44 -7.05 4.11 1.86
N GLY A 45 -5.95 4.22 1.10
CA GLY A 45 -4.75 3.42 1.33
C GLY A 45 -3.52 4.05 0.72
N TYR A 46 -2.36 3.64 1.22
CA TYR A 46 -1.08 4.02 0.64
C TYR A 46 -0.77 3.15 -0.58
N SER A 47 0.34 3.44 -1.27
CA SER A 47 0.77 2.70 -2.46
C SER A 47 1.39 1.36 -2.09
N GLY A 48 1.09 0.34 -2.87
CA GLY A 48 1.70 -0.98 -2.74
C GLY A 48 1.12 -2.00 -3.68
N GLY A 49 1.79 -3.14 -3.78
CA GLY A 49 1.35 -4.24 -4.62
C GLY A 49 2.21 -5.47 -4.47
N SER A 50 1.85 -6.50 -5.21
CA SER A 50 2.49 -7.81 -5.15
C SER A 50 3.88 -7.80 -5.76
N ILE A 51 4.79 -8.54 -5.11
CA ILE A 51 6.15 -8.74 -5.62
C ILE A 51 6.10 -9.70 -6.81
N GLU A 52 6.83 -9.35 -7.87
CA GLU A 52 7.02 -10.21 -9.04
C GLU A 52 8.14 -11.23 -8.80
N ILE A 53 8.16 -12.29 -9.61
CA ILE A 53 9.24 -13.28 -9.58
C ILE A 53 10.59 -12.57 -9.77
N ASP A 54 11.54 -12.89 -8.91
CA ASP A 54 12.91 -12.35 -8.89
C ASP A 54 13.02 -10.84 -8.62
N GLU A 55 11.93 -10.18 -8.31
CA GLU A 55 11.94 -8.75 -7.97
C GLU A 55 12.36 -8.54 -6.53
N LYS A 56 13.25 -7.58 -6.29
CA LYS A 56 13.58 -7.15 -4.93
C LYS A 56 12.41 -6.42 -4.30
N VAL A 57 12.24 -6.60 -2.99
CA VAL A 57 11.15 -5.96 -2.23
C VAL A 57 11.14 -4.43 -2.43
N GLU A 58 12.32 -3.80 -2.33
CA GLU A 58 12.45 -2.35 -2.50
C GLU A 58 12.08 -1.89 -3.90
N ASP A 59 12.48 -2.66 -4.92
CA ASP A 59 12.17 -2.34 -6.30
C ASP A 59 10.67 -2.47 -6.58
N CYS A 60 10.02 -3.47 -6.00
CA CYS A 60 8.57 -3.62 -6.05
C CYS A 60 7.86 -2.40 -5.46
N ALA A 61 8.27 -2.00 -4.27
CA ALA A 61 7.69 -0.85 -3.58
C ALA A 61 7.79 0.42 -4.43
N LYS A 62 8.98 0.67 -5.00
CA LYS A 62 9.24 1.82 -5.86
C LYS A 62 8.44 1.78 -7.16
N ARG A 63 8.36 0.59 -7.77
CA ARG A 63 7.59 0.38 -9.01
C ARG A 63 6.11 0.68 -8.80
N GLU A 64 5.52 0.13 -7.74
CA GLU A 64 4.11 0.35 -7.41
C GLU A 64 3.82 1.83 -7.12
N LEU A 65 4.71 2.51 -6.41
CA LEU A 65 4.56 3.94 -6.15
C LEU A 65 4.51 4.75 -7.45
N TYR A 66 5.40 4.43 -8.38
CA TYR A 66 5.42 5.09 -9.67
C TYR A 66 4.17 4.79 -10.49
N GLU A 67 3.77 3.53 -10.55
CA GLU A 67 2.58 3.10 -11.32
C GLU A 67 1.29 3.73 -10.78
N GLU A 68 1.13 3.76 -9.47
CA GLU A 68 -0.11 4.21 -8.84
C GLU A 68 -0.18 5.72 -8.61
N MET A 69 0.93 6.34 -8.25
CA MET A 69 0.95 7.74 -7.79
C MET A 69 1.90 8.66 -8.58
N GLY A 70 2.66 8.12 -9.52
CA GLY A 70 3.55 8.91 -10.37
C GLY A 70 4.80 9.43 -9.67
N LEU A 71 5.13 8.91 -8.50
CA LEU A 71 6.25 9.40 -7.69
C LEU A 71 7.46 8.48 -7.78
N ILE A 72 8.65 9.10 -7.74
CA ILE A 72 9.93 8.39 -7.74
C ILE A 72 10.54 8.50 -6.34
N ALA A 73 10.56 7.40 -5.60
CA ALA A 73 11.14 7.37 -4.26
C ALA A 73 12.65 7.54 -4.32
N GLN A 74 13.21 8.39 -3.47
CA GLN A 74 14.65 8.64 -3.41
C GLN A 74 15.31 7.96 -2.21
N GLU A 75 14.63 7.91 -1.08
CA GLU A 75 15.14 7.28 0.14
C GLU A 75 14.02 6.45 0.76
N LEU A 76 14.34 5.21 1.15
CA LEU A 76 13.41 4.31 1.80
C LEU A 76 13.94 3.89 3.16
N GLU A 77 13.06 3.89 4.14
CA GLU A 77 13.31 3.38 5.49
C GLU A 77 12.29 2.28 5.78
N LEU A 78 12.76 1.10 6.17
CA LEU A 78 11.86 0.02 6.56
C LEU A 78 11.07 0.46 7.79
N PHE A 79 9.75 0.45 7.67
CA PHE A 79 8.85 0.90 8.73
C PHE A 79 8.25 -0.27 9.50
N TYR A 80 7.69 -1.24 8.79
CA TYR A 80 6.93 -2.31 9.42
C TYR A 80 6.75 -3.51 8.48
N ILE A 81 6.57 -4.68 9.07
CA ILE A 81 6.10 -5.88 8.35
C ILE A 81 4.72 -6.21 8.91
N ASN A 82 3.70 -6.10 8.07
CA ASN A 82 2.31 -6.33 8.42
C ASN A 82 1.91 -7.74 8.00
N SER A 83 1.55 -8.59 8.95
CA SER A 83 1.17 -9.97 8.68
C SER A 83 0.19 -10.48 9.75
N GLY A 84 -0.34 -11.66 9.53
CA GLY A 84 -1.25 -12.29 10.47
C GLY A 84 -2.72 -12.08 10.15
N ILE A 85 -3.58 -12.36 11.11
CA ILE A 85 -5.03 -12.41 10.89
C ILE A 85 -5.63 -11.08 10.43
N GLU A 86 -5.07 -9.96 10.86
CA GLU A 86 -5.57 -8.64 10.48
C GLU A 86 -5.34 -8.32 9.00
N THR A 87 -4.45 -9.06 8.33
CA THR A 87 -4.21 -8.91 6.88
C THR A 87 -5.03 -9.85 6.03
N HIS A 88 -5.83 -10.71 6.65
CA HIS A 88 -6.72 -11.61 5.92
C HIS A 88 -7.85 -10.79 5.31
N TYR A 89 -7.99 -10.84 4.00
CA TYR A 89 -8.94 -9.99 3.29
C TYR A 89 -9.50 -10.69 2.07
N ILE A 90 -10.77 -10.42 1.78
CA ILE A 90 -11.42 -10.85 0.55
C ILE A 90 -11.70 -9.60 -0.27
N TYR A 91 -11.04 -9.49 -1.41
CA TYR A 91 -11.24 -8.36 -2.33
C TYR A 91 -12.65 -8.38 -2.91
N PRO A 92 -13.16 -7.23 -3.40
CA PRO A 92 -14.48 -7.18 -4.03
C PRO A 92 -14.68 -8.15 -5.19
N ASN A 93 -13.59 -8.56 -5.87
CA ASN A 93 -13.66 -9.55 -6.95
C ASN A 93 -13.69 -11.01 -6.44
N GLY A 94 -13.62 -11.23 -5.12
CA GLY A 94 -13.66 -12.55 -4.49
C GLY A 94 -12.30 -13.17 -4.17
N ASP A 95 -11.20 -12.57 -4.62
CA ASP A 95 -9.86 -13.07 -4.32
C ASP A 95 -9.58 -12.95 -2.82
N GLU A 96 -9.15 -14.04 -2.20
CA GLU A 96 -8.88 -14.11 -0.77
C GLU A 96 -7.39 -14.21 -0.51
N VAL A 97 -6.88 -13.40 0.42
CA VAL A 97 -5.46 -13.29 0.74
C VAL A 97 -5.21 -13.25 2.23
N CYS A 98 -4.04 -13.76 2.63
CA CYS A 98 -3.34 -13.39 3.87
C CYS A 98 -2.07 -12.69 3.44
N ASN A 99 -2.02 -11.37 3.58
CA ASN A 99 -0.86 -10.62 3.10
C ASN A 99 0.32 -10.71 4.07
N VAL A 100 1.52 -10.82 3.52
CA VAL A 100 2.76 -10.44 4.19
C VAL A 100 3.23 -9.19 3.47
N GLU A 101 3.08 -8.08 4.12
CA GLU A 101 3.32 -6.76 3.53
C GLU A 101 4.54 -6.12 4.17
N ILE A 102 5.51 -5.74 3.33
CA ILE A 102 6.71 -5.03 3.77
C ILE A 102 6.49 -3.54 3.46
N ILE A 103 6.48 -2.70 4.48
CA ILE A 103 6.14 -1.29 4.35
C ILE A 103 7.37 -0.42 4.58
N TYR A 104 7.64 0.46 3.62
CA TYR A 104 8.68 1.47 3.70
C TYR A 104 8.09 2.86 3.94
N LEU A 105 8.78 3.67 4.72
CA LEU A 105 8.51 5.08 4.86
C LEU A 105 9.42 5.84 3.91
N CYS A 106 8.85 6.78 3.15
CA CYS A 106 9.58 7.62 2.20
C CYS A 106 9.31 9.08 2.51
N LYS A 107 10.37 9.81 2.90
CA LYS A 107 10.29 11.25 3.21
C LYS A 107 10.85 12.11 2.09
N LYS A 108 11.37 11.49 1.04
CA LYS A 108 12.03 12.20 -0.06
C LYS A 108 11.71 11.51 -1.39
N TRP A 109 11.08 12.24 -2.28
CA TRP A 109 10.68 11.75 -3.61
C TRP A 109 10.76 12.85 -4.65
N GLN A 110 10.70 12.43 -5.92
CA GLN A 110 10.57 13.34 -7.07
C GLN A 110 9.19 13.19 -7.70
N GLY A 111 8.70 14.27 -8.29
CA GLY A 111 7.42 14.31 -8.98
C GLY A 111 6.28 14.83 -8.12
N GLU A 112 5.14 15.01 -8.76
CA GLU A 112 3.90 15.42 -8.12
C GLU A 112 2.91 14.26 -8.15
N PRO A 113 2.14 14.05 -7.07
CA PRO A 113 1.17 12.96 -7.03
C PRO A 113 0.19 13.01 -8.21
N GLN A 114 0.08 11.89 -8.91
CA GLN A 114 -0.81 11.72 -10.05
C GLN A 114 -1.51 10.38 -9.97
N ASN A 115 -2.79 10.35 -10.28
CA ASN A 115 -3.52 9.10 -10.45
C ASN A 115 -3.17 8.49 -11.81
N SER A 116 -2.09 7.71 -11.84
CA SER A 116 -1.45 7.28 -13.10
C SER A 116 -2.08 6.06 -13.77
N ASP A 117 -2.60 5.11 -12.99
CA ASP A 117 -3.12 3.84 -13.53
C ASP A 117 -4.63 3.65 -13.37
N GLY A 118 -5.31 4.60 -12.75
CA GLY A 118 -6.76 4.54 -12.55
C GLY A 118 -7.22 3.63 -11.41
N GLU A 119 -6.32 3.02 -10.66
CA GLU A 119 -6.70 2.19 -9.51
C GLU A 119 -7.18 3.03 -8.34
N MET A 120 -6.82 4.31 -8.31
CA MET A 120 -7.25 5.27 -7.30
C MET A 120 -8.05 6.39 -7.92
N GLU A 121 -9.12 6.81 -7.24
CA GLU A 121 -10.00 7.88 -7.72
C GLU A 121 -9.48 9.26 -7.33
N GLU A 122 -8.77 9.35 -6.20
CA GLU A 122 -8.27 10.61 -5.66
C GLU A 122 -7.00 10.35 -4.86
N LEU A 123 -6.06 11.30 -4.88
CA LEU A 123 -4.86 11.28 -4.04
C LEU A 123 -4.90 12.50 -3.12
N ARG A 124 -4.60 12.32 -1.84
CA ARG A 124 -4.63 13.39 -0.86
C ARG A 124 -3.65 13.17 0.26
N PHE A 125 -3.01 14.23 0.75
CA PHE A 125 -2.23 14.20 1.99
C PHE A 125 -3.16 14.32 3.20
N PHE A 126 -2.95 13.45 4.18
CA PHE A 126 -3.73 13.42 5.42
C PHE A 126 -2.84 13.73 6.61
N ASP A 127 -3.29 14.60 7.48
CA ASP A 127 -2.70 14.75 8.81
C ASP A 127 -3.01 13.45 9.59
N LEU A 128 -1.98 12.84 10.18
CA LEU A 128 -2.14 11.58 10.92
C LEU A 128 -3.17 11.69 12.05
N LYS A 129 -3.35 12.88 12.63
CA LYS A 129 -4.31 13.11 13.72
C LYS A 129 -5.76 13.13 13.24
N GLU A 130 -5.98 13.35 11.95
CA GLU A 130 -7.32 13.51 11.36
C GLU A 130 -7.80 12.26 10.61
N ILE A 131 -7.00 11.21 10.56
CA ILE A 131 -7.38 9.98 9.85
C ILE A 131 -8.45 9.24 10.64
N ASN A 132 -9.54 8.90 9.94
CA ASN A 132 -10.56 8.00 10.45
C ASN A 132 -10.25 6.58 9.96
N LEU A 133 -9.88 5.69 10.88
CA LEU A 133 -9.51 4.31 10.54
C LEU A 133 -10.63 3.53 9.84
N ASP A 134 -11.89 3.88 10.09
CA ASP A 134 -13.03 3.23 9.42
C ASP A 134 -13.05 3.51 7.91
N GLN A 135 -12.38 4.57 7.45
CA GLN A 135 -12.25 4.91 6.05
C GLN A 135 -10.99 4.34 5.40
N ILE A 136 -10.14 3.67 6.17
CA ILE A 136 -8.92 3.02 5.69
C ILE A 136 -9.24 1.59 5.26
N SER A 137 -8.62 1.14 4.18
CA SER A 137 -8.75 -0.23 3.69
C SER A 137 -8.46 -1.23 4.83
N PRO A 138 -9.34 -2.19 5.09
CA PRO A 138 -9.24 -3.03 6.29
C PRO A 138 -7.89 -3.71 6.52
N PRO A 139 -7.25 -4.35 5.53
CA PRO A 139 -6.02 -5.10 5.79
C PRO A 139 -4.82 -4.21 6.15
N ILE A 140 -4.89 -2.89 5.92
CA ILE A 140 -3.79 -1.98 6.24
C ILE A 140 -4.06 -1.10 7.47
N ARG A 141 -5.21 -1.25 8.12
CA ARG A 141 -5.54 -0.49 9.34
C ARG A 141 -4.49 -0.64 10.44
N PRO A 142 -3.90 -1.82 10.69
CA PRO A 142 -2.84 -1.95 11.70
C PRO A 142 -1.64 -1.05 11.42
N VAL A 143 -1.26 -0.90 10.14
CA VAL A 143 -0.13 -0.05 9.74
C VAL A 143 -0.44 1.42 9.98
N VAL A 144 -1.64 1.87 9.59
CA VAL A 144 -2.05 3.27 9.78
C VAL A 144 -2.18 3.59 11.26
N ARG A 145 -2.71 2.65 12.07
CA ARG A 145 -2.77 2.80 13.53
C ARG A 145 -1.37 2.99 14.11
N LYS A 146 -0.40 2.18 13.65
CA LYS A 146 0.99 2.31 14.08
C LYS A 146 1.58 3.68 13.73
N LEU A 147 1.30 4.19 12.52
CA LEU A 147 1.71 5.54 12.11
C LEU A 147 1.13 6.60 13.05
N MET A 148 -0.14 6.49 13.37
CA MET A 148 -0.82 7.45 14.25
C MET A 148 -0.22 7.41 15.66
N ASP A 149 0.05 6.23 16.18
CA ASP A 149 0.62 6.03 17.51
C ASP A 149 2.06 6.56 17.61
N GLU A 150 2.82 6.48 16.52
CA GLU A 150 4.23 6.86 16.47
C GLU A 150 4.47 8.24 15.83
N ALA A 151 3.41 8.98 15.53
CA ALA A 151 3.48 10.25 14.79
C ALA A 151 4.53 11.23 15.32
N ASN A 152 4.70 11.31 16.63
CA ASN A 152 5.63 12.26 17.27
C ASN A 152 7.11 11.83 17.13
N SER A 153 7.38 10.57 16.80
CA SER A 153 8.74 10.03 16.66
C SER A 153 9.16 9.77 15.22
N LEU A 154 8.30 10.05 14.28
CA LEU A 154 8.59 9.85 12.85
C LEU A 154 9.26 11.05 12.17
#